data_b3e922d6f7f208e5a24aea61cb6e6ecf
#
_entry.id   b3e922d6f7f208e5a24aea61cb6e6ecf
#
_cell.length_a   1.000
_cell.length_b   1.000
_cell.length_c   1.000
_cell.angle_alpha   90.00
_cell.angle_beta   90.00
_cell.angle_gamma   90.00
#
_symmetry.space_group_name_H-M   'P 1'
#
loop_
_entity.id
_entity.type
_entity.pdbx_description
1 polymer ?
#
loop_
_entity_poly.entity_id
_entity_poly.type
_entity_poly.pdbx_seq_one_letter_code
_entity_poly.pdbx_strand_id
1 'polypeptide(L)'
;KNSSNWYYSFDENGVCILGSSQYVRAKDSVSGKYYTMEHQYYTDPSVSDRDFFAAICSAEAGVQRKTGMTAVAMVIRNRMAAQNISLRTAIYKQQQFEPARNGSLTNYLTGIAEQSSSIINQLKNNGAYGAVDESQSIMDAYLKNGTKRVIPGFGDTRDDFDYLYFMTPKAFKNLN
;
A
#
# COMPACT_ATOMS: atom_id res chain seq x y z
N LYS A 1 14.93 19.85 -9.74
CA LYS A 1 14.68 19.28 -11.08
C LYS A 1 15.94 19.44 -11.92
N ASN A 2 16.44 18.37 -12.53
CA ASN A 2 17.59 18.44 -13.46
C ASN A 2 17.11 18.64 -14.92
N SER A 3 18.06 18.73 -15.86
CA SER A 3 17.79 18.87 -17.30
C SER A 3 16.98 17.70 -17.90
N SER A 4 16.98 16.54 -17.25
CA SER A 4 16.22 15.35 -17.68
C SER A 4 14.83 15.28 -17.05
N ASN A 5 14.36 16.32 -16.40
CA ASN A 5 13.09 16.37 -15.69
C ASN A 5 12.95 15.43 -14.47
N TRP A 6 14.06 14.98 -13.92
CA TRP A 6 14.07 14.21 -12.68
C TRP A 6 13.90 15.11 -11.47
N TYR A 7 13.17 14.62 -10.48
CA TYR A 7 12.98 15.26 -9.18
C TYR A 7 13.72 14.46 -8.12
N TYR A 8 14.35 15.17 -7.21
CA TYR A 8 15.10 14.58 -6.11
C TYR A 8 14.50 15.04 -4.80
N SER A 9 14.42 14.12 -3.84
CA SER A 9 14.09 14.45 -2.46
C SER A 9 15.37 14.72 -1.68
N PHE A 10 15.32 15.69 -0.82
CA PHE A 10 16.42 16.05 0.08
C PHE A 10 15.89 15.99 1.52
N ASP A 11 16.75 15.59 2.44
CA ASP A 11 16.46 15.70 3.87
C ASP A 11 16.52 17.15 4.35
N GLU A 12 16.27 17.37 5.63
CA GLU A 12 16.29 18.69 6.26
C GLU A 12 17.67 19.37 6.23
N ASN A 13 18.74 18.61 6.01
CA ASN A 13 20.11 19.10 5.89
C ASN A 13 20.52 19.33 4.43
N GLY A 14 19.61 19.13 3.48
CA GLY A 14 19.85 19.30 2.05
C GLY A 14 20.61 18.13 1.40
N VAL A 15 20.73 16.98 2.09
CA VAL A 15 21.37 15.78 1.53
C VAL A 15 20.36 15.05 0.66
N CYS A 16 20.72 14.75 -0.58
CA CYS A 16 19.87 14.00 -1.49
C CYS A 16 19.65 12.59 -0.95
N ILE A 17 18.37 12.26 -0.76
CA ILE A 17 17.96 10.95 -0.29
C ILE A 17 17.97 9.99 -1.47
N LEU A 18 18.91 9.03 -1.47
CA LEU A 18 19.06 8.03 -2.50
C LEU A 18 18.35 6.73 -2.09
N GLY A 19 17.73 6.05 -3.03
CA GLY A 19 17.07 4.77 -2.76
C GLY A 19 16.23 4.27 -3.92
N SER A 20 15.50 3.19 -3.69
CA SER A 20 14.53 2.69 -4.67
C SER A 20 13.45 3.74 -4.88
N SER A 21 13.25 4.10 -6.13
CA SER A 21 12.31 5.16 -6.50
C SER A 21 11.07 4.59 -7.17
N GLN A 22 9.99 5.35 -7.10
CA GLN A 22 8.79 5.09 -7.87
C GLN A 22 8.21 6.40 -8.38
N TYR A 23 7.40 6.30 -9.41
CA TYR A 23 6.75 7.45 -10.00
C TYR A 23 5.51 7.85 -9.18
N VAL A 24 5.46 9.09 -8.75
CA VAL A 24 4.27 9.71 -8.16
C VAL A 24 3.82 10.88 -9.03
N ARG A 25 2.51 11.09 -9.05
CA ARG A 25 1.92 12.24 -9.68
C ARG A 25 1.87 13.40 -8.68
N ALA A 26 2.60 14.46 -8.95
CA ALA A 26 2.60 15.66 -8.13
C ALA A 26 2.09 16.85 -8.91
N LYS A 27 1.42 17.78 -8.23
CA LYS A 27 0.95 19.04 -8.79
C LYS A 27 1.97 20.14 -8.48
N ASP A 28 2.44 20.79 -9.51
CA ASP A 28 3.25 21.99 -9.36
C ASP A 28 2.39 23.12 -8.82
N SER A 29 2.82 23.75 -7.72
CA SER A 29 2.04 24.78 -7.03
C SER A 29 1.95 26.10 -7.80
N VAL A 30 2.90 26.37 -8.70
CA VAL A 30 2.96 27.61 -9.47
C VAL A 30 2.18 27.47 -10.77
N SER A 31 2.49 26.42 -11.56
CA SER A 31 1.84 26.21 -12.87
C SER A 31 0.50 25.50 -12.79
N GLY A 32 0.17 24.88 -11.66
CA GLY A 32 -1.01 24.05 -11.49
C GLY A 32 -1.00 22.74 -12.28
N LYS A 33 0.07 22.46 -13.03
CA LYS A 33 0.21 21.25 -13.85
C LYS A 33 0.65 20.06 -13.00
N TYR A 34 0.22 18.89 -13.44
CA TYR A 34 0.67 17.64 -12.84
C TYR A 34 1.91 17.10 -13.55
N TYR A 35 2.85 16.62 -12.75
CA TYR A 35 4.05 15.96 -13.23
C TYR A 35 4.15 14.57 -12.63
N THR A 36 4.69 13.64 -13.38
CA THR A 36 5.14 12.36 -12.84
C THR A 36 6.52 12.57 -12.25
N MET A 37 6.68 12.21 -10.99
CA MET A 37 7.94 12.30 -10.27
C MET A 37 8.43 10.92 -9.91
N GLU A 38 9.72 10.72 -9.97
CA GLU A 38 10.35 9.59 -9.31
C GLU A 38 10.35 9.87 -7.81
N HIS A 39 9.76 8.96 -7.04
CA HIS A 39 9.62 9.11 -5.60
C HIS A 39 10.34 8.02 -4.87
N GLN A 40 10.93 8.38 -3.76
CA GLN A 40 11.61 7.44 -2.90
C GLN A 40 10.61 6.67 -2.04
N TYR A 41 10.94 5.41 -1.73
CA TYR A 41 10.18 4.66 -0.75
C TYR A 41 10.27 5.35 0.60
N TYR A 42 9.15 5.43 1.29
CA TYR A 42 9.15 5.90 2.66
C TYR A 42 9.95 4.94 3.55
N THR A 43 11.00 5.45 4.18
CA THR A 43 11.99 4.63 4.89
C THR A 43 12.17 5.00 6.36
N ASP A 44 11.26 5.79 6.94
CA ASP A 44 11.35 6.17 8.34
C ASP A 44 11.37 4.91 9.22
N PRO A 45 12.43 4.68 10.02
CA PRO A 45 12.58 3.48 10.83
C PRO A 45 11.58 3.41 11.99
N SER A 46 10.93 4.51 12.36
CA SER A 46 9.87 4.54 13.37
C SER A 46 8.56 3.93 12.87
N VAL A 47 8.40 3.77 11.55
CA VAL A 47 7.23 3.14 10.95
C VAL A 47 7.48 1.65 10.76
N SER A 48 6.85 0.83 11.59
CA SER A 48 6.95 -0.62 11.49
C SER A 48 6.31 -1.14 10.19
N ASP A 49 6.69 -2.36 9.76
CA ASP A 49 6.05 -3.01 8.62
C ASP A 49 4.54 -3.24 8.83
N ARG A 50 4.13 -3.48 10.08
CA ARG A 50 2.71 -3.63 10.43
C ARG A 50 1.95 -2.31 10.25
N ASP A 51 2.53 -1.20 10.69
CA ASP A 51 1.96 0.13 10.52
C ASP A 51 1.89 0.52 9.04
N PHE A 52 2.97 0.26 8.31
CA PHE A 52 3.03 0.49 6.87
C PHE A 52 1.95 -0.30 6.12
N PHE A 53 1.76 -1.57 6.49
CA PHE A 53 0.73 -2.42 5.91
C PHE A 53 -0.68 -1.94 6.26
N ALA A 54 -0.93 -1.58 7.52
CA ALA A 54 -2.22 -1.02 7.92
C ALA A 54 -2.53 0.29 7.20
N ALA A 55 -1.52 1.14 7.00
CA ALA A 55 -1.66 2.41 6.27
C ALA A 55 -2.11 2.20 4.82
N ILE A 56 -1.47 1.29 4.06
CA ILE A 56 -1.87 1.05 2.67
C ILE A 56 -3.26 0.40 2.58
N CYS A 57 -3.58 -0.56 3.46
CA CYS A 57 -4.91 -1.17 3.50
C CYS A 57 -6.00 -0.14 3.80
N SER A 58 -5.75 0.76 4.74
CA SER A 58 -6.67 1.86 5.07
C SER A 58 -6.84 2.84 3.92
N ALA A 59 -5.76 3.20 3.25
CA ALA A 59 -5.78 4.15 2.14
C ALA A 59 -6.51 3.60 0.90
N GLU A 60 -6.39 2.30 0.63
CA GLU A 60 -7.05 1.63 -0.51
C GLU A 60 -8.51 1.27 -0.23
N ALA A 61 -8.80 0.73 0.95
CA ALA A 61 -10.07 0.07 1.23
C ALA A 61 -10.72 0.47 2.58
N GLY A 62 -10.33 1.60 3.16
CA GLY A 62 -10.83 2.02 4.47
C GLY A 62 -12.37 2.16 4.53
N VAL A 63 -13.01 2.56 3.43
CA VAL A 63 -14.47 2.65 3.32
C VAL A 63 -15.15 1.27 3.27
N GLN A 64 -14.46 0.22 2.79
CA GLN A 64 -14.94 -1.16 2.76
C GLN A 64 -14.74 -1.89 4.10
N ARG A 65 -14.27 -1.18 5.10
CA ARG A 65 -14.01 -1.70 6.45
C ARG A 65 -13.02 -2.88 6.46
N LYS A 66 -13.00 -3.64 7.54
CA LYS A 66 -12.03 -4.73 7.76
C LYS A 66 -12.00 -5.74 6.61
N THR A 67 -13.15 -6.21 6.12
CA THR A 67 -13.22 -7.24 5.06
C THR A 67 -12.54 -6.79 3.77
N GLY A 68 -12.82 -5.57 3.29
CA GLY A 68 -12.17 -5.03 2.09
C GLY A 68 -10.67 -4.82 2.31
N MET A 69 -10.28 -4.33 3.49
CA MET A 69 -8.87 -4.16 3.84
C MET A 69 -8.13 -5.50 3.94
N THR A 70 -8.79 -6.57 4.45
CA THR A 70 -8.21 -7.93 4.45
C THR A 70 -7.99 -8.43 3.02
N ALA A 71 -8.91 -8.15 2.09
CA ALA A 71 -8.72 -8.50 0.68
C ALA A 71 -7.52 -7.78 0.06
N VAL A 72 -7.34 -6.48 0.31
CA VAL A 72 -6.15 -5.73 -0.11
C VAL A 72 -4.89 -6.34 0.48
N ALA A 73 -4.88 -6.64 1.78
CA ALA A 73 -3.75 -7.25 2.45
C ALA A 73 -3.39 -8.62 1.86
N MET A 74 -4.39 -9.45 1.54
CA MET A 74 -4.17 -10.75 0.90
C MET A 74 -3.57 -10.63 -0.50
N VAL A 75 -4.04 -9.70 -1.34
CA VAL A 75 -3.42 -9.42 -2.65
C VAL A 75 -1.94 -9.06 -2.49
N ILE A 76 -1.61 -8.19 -1.54
CA ILE A 76 -0.22 -7.80 -1.27
C ILE A 76 0.60 -9.02 -0.84
N ARG A 77 0.10 -9.85 0.09
CA ARG A 77 0.80 -11.07 0.56
C ARG A 77 0.98 -12.10 -0.53
N ASN A 78 -0.04 -12.33 -1.36
CA ASN A 78 0.05 -13.23 -2.50
C ASN A 78 1.16 -12.77 -3.47
N ARG A 79 1.27 -11.47 -3.72
CA ARG A 79 2.35 -10.90 -4.56
C ARG A 79 3.72 -11.06 -3.93
N MET A 80 3.84 -10.78 -2.63
CA MET A 80 5.08 -11.00 -1.90
C MET A 80 5.56 -12.45 -2.03
N ALA A 81 4.65 -13.41 -1.83
CA ALA A 81 4.96 -14.83 -1.93
C ALA A 81 5.27 -15.26 -3.38
N ALA A 82 4.43 -14.90 -4.35
CA ALA A 82 4.58 -15.31 -5.74
C ALA A 82 5.83 -14.73 -6.42
N GLN A 83 6.25 -13.52 -6.04
CA GLN A 83 7.38 -12.81 -6.66
C GLN A 83 8.63 -12.79 -5.77
N ASN A 84 8.55 -13.34 -4.56
CA ASN A 84 9.63 -13.31 -3.56
C ASN A 84 10.16 -11.88 -3.33
N ILE A 85 9.27 -10.95 -3.04
CA ILE A 85 9.58 -9.53 -2.86
C ILE A 85 9.12 -9.03 -1.48
N SER A 86 9.75 -7.95 -1.01
CA SER A 86 9.38 -7.32 0.25
C SER A 86 8.01 -6.61 0.17
N LEU A 87 7.42 -6.31 1.33
CA LEU A 87 6.19 -5.52 1.47
C LEU A 87 6.28 -4.19 0.71
N ARG A 88 7.34 -3.43 0.94
CA ARG A 88 7.55 -2.13 0.29
C ARG A 88 7.66 -2.30 -1.22
N THR A 89 8.39 -3.29 -1.69
CA THR A 89 8.49 -3.60 -3.13
C THR A 89 7.13 -3.98 -3.72
N ALA A 90 6.34 -4.80 -3.02
CA ALA A 90 5.01 -5.21 -3.49
C ALA A 90 4.07 -4.02 -3.65
N ILE A 91 4.19 -3.02 -2.78
CA ILE A 91 3.31 -1.83 -2.79
C ILE A 91 3.79 -0.79 -3.81
N TYR A 92 5.10 -0.51 -3.84
CA TYR A 92 5.63 0.55 -4.68
C TYR A 92 5.96 0.12 -6.12
N LYS A 93 6.24 -1.17 -6.34
CA LYS A 93 6.53 -1.68 -7.68
C LYS A 93 5.29 -1.62 -8.57
N GLN A 94 5.49 -1.20 -9.82
CA GLN A 94 4.47 -1.22 -10.88
C GLN A 94 3.28 -0.27 -10.71
N GLN A 95 3.38 0.74 -9.85
CA GLN A 95 2.37 1.81 -9.73
C GLN A 95 0.91 1.32 -9.51
N GLN A 96 0.72 0.18 -8.86
CA GLN A 96 -0.58 -0.46 -8.77
C GLN A 96 -1.47 0.07 -7.65
N PHE A 97 -0.86 0.69 -6.65
CA PHE A 97 -1.58 1.27 -5.53
C PHE A 97 -1.68 2.78 -5.70
N GLU A 98 -2.88 3.27 -5.99
CA GLU A 98 -3.12 4.71 -6.16
C GLU A 98 -2.67 5.54 -4.95
N PRO A 99 -2.92 5.14 -3.68
CA PRO A 99 -2.43 5.86 -2.52
C PRO A 99 -0.91 6.01 -2.44
N ALA A 100 -0.16 5.04 -2.96
CA ALA A 100 1.29 5.13 -3.02
C ALA A 100 1.76 6.17 -4.05
N ARG A 101 0.95 6.45 -5.08
CA ARG A 101 1.25 7.42 -6.15
C ARG A 101 0.75 8.82 -5.87
N ASN A 102 -0.40 8.96 -5.21
CA ASN A 102 -1.06 10.26 -5.00
C ASN A 102 -0.69 10.93 -3.67
N GLY A 103 0.19 10.31 -2.87
CA GLY A 103 0.65 10.83 -1.59
C GLY A 103 -0.22 10.45 -0.38
N SER A 104 -1.37 9.79 -0.57
CA SER A 104 -2.23 9.40 0.55
C SER A 104 -1.53 8.45 1.51
N LEU A 105 -0.79 7.47 0.99
CA LEU A 105 0.03 6.58 1.82
C LEU A 105 1.09 7.36 2.60
N THR A 106 1.80 8.28 1.96
CA THR A 106 2.82 9.12 2.60
C THR A 106 2.23 9.92 3.76
N ASN A 107 1.02 10.47 3.61
CA ASN A 107 0.34 11.19 4.69
C ASN A 107 0.08 10.29 5.91
N TYR A 108 -0.36 9.05 5.71
CA TYR A 108 -0.50 8.08 6.80
C TYR A 108 0.84 7.79 7.49
N LEU A 109 1.88 7.52 6.70
CA LEU A 109 3.20 7.14 7.22
C LEU A 109 3.87 8.30 7.99
N THR A 110 3.76 9.51 7.48
CA THR A 110 4.22 10.73 8.19
C THR A 110 3.46 10.88 9.49
N GLY A 111 2.13 10.77 9.48
CA GLY A 111 1.35 10.86 10.71
C GLY A 111 1.68 9.77 11.73
N ILE A 112 2.04 8.56 11.29
CA ILE A 112 2.51 7.50 12.18
C ILE A 112 3.88 7.86 12.77
N ALA A 113 4.83 8.30 11.95
CA ALA A 113 6.16 8.70 12.39
C ALA A 113 6.11 9.87 13.40
N GLU A 114 5.23 10.81 13.17
CA GLU A 114 4.96 11.95 14.07
C GLU A 114 4.07 11.59 15.26
N GLN A 115 3.69 10.31 15.43
CA GLN A 115 2.80 9.82 16.48
C GLN A 115 1.45 10.55 16.56
N SER A 116 0.91 10.94 15.40
CA SER A 116 -0.39 11.60 15.30
C SER A 116 -1.51 10.71 15.84
N SER A 117 -2.10 11.11 16.97
CA SER A 117 -3.22 10.37 17.58
C SER A 117 -4.41 10.23 16.62
N SER A 118 -4.66 11.19 15.75
CA SER A 118 -5.72 11.15 14.75
C SER A 118 -5.51 10.00 13.77
N ILE A 119 -4.32 9.90 13.18
CA ILE A 119 -3.99 8.84 12.21
C ILE A 119 -3.97 7.47 12.88
N ILE A 120 -3.31 7.36 14.02
CA ILE A 120 -3.22 6.09 14.76
C ILE A 120 -4.61 5.59 15.19
N ASN A 121 -5.47 6.48 15.68
CA ASN A 121 -6.84 6.12 16.05
C ASN A 121 -7.67 5.76 14.83
N GLN A 122 -7.49 6.43 13.70
CA GLN A 122 -8.17 6.08 12.45
C GLN A 122 -7.84 4.64 12.04
N LEU A 123 -6.56 4.25 12.02
CA LEU A 123 -6.11 2.90 11.66
C LEU A 123 -6.62 1.83 12.64
N LYS A 124 -6.74 2.17 13.94
CA LYS A 124 -7.32 1.27 14.95
C LYS A 124 -8.83 1.11 14.74
N ASN A 125 -9.54 2.21 14.62
CA ASN A 125 -11.01 2.23 14.65
C ASN A 125 -11.63 1.71 13.34
N ASN A 126 -10.97 1.88 12.20
CA ASN A 126 -11.45 1.33 10.93
C ASN A 126 -11.13 -0.17 10.74
N GLY A 127 -10.33 -0.77 11.63
CA GLY A 127 -9.99 -2.17 11.61
C GLY A 127 -8.78 -2.54 10.74
N ALA A 128 -7.95 -1.56 10.32
CA ALA A 128 -6.80 -1.80 9.45
C ALA A 128 -5.78 -2.78 10.06
N TYR A 129 -5.45 -2.63 11.33
CA TYR A 129 -4.56 -3.58 12.01
C TYR A 129 -5.15 -4.98 12.08
N GLY A 130 -6.45 -5.10 12.37
CA GLY A 130 -7.15 -6.40 12.38
C GLY A 130 -7.17 -7.06 11.00
N ALA A 131 -7.23 -6.29 9.93
CA ALA A 131 -7.14 -6.80 8.56
C ALA A 131 -5.75 -7.35 8.23
N VAL A 132 -4.70 -6.65 8.67
CA VAL A 132 -3.31 -7.11 8.53
C VAL A 132 -3.07 -8.40 9.28
N ASP A 133 -3.52 -8.49 10.55
CA ASP A 133 -3.36 -9.67 11.39
C ASP A 133 -4.15 -10.87 10.83
N GLU A 134 -5.38 -10.66 10.37
CA GLU A 134 -6.20 -11.69 9.75
C GLU A 134 -5.58 -12.22 8.46
N SER A 135 -5.09 -11.33 7.59
CA SER A 135 -4.41 -11.73 6.36
C SER A 135 -3.13 -12.53 6.64
N GLN A 136 -2.40 -12.21 7.72
CA GLN A 136 -1.24 -13.00 8.15
C GLN A 136 -1.66 -14.40 8.56
N SER A 137 -2.69 -14.52 9.39
CA SER A 137 -3.19 -15.81 9.86
C SER A 137 -3.66 -16.71 8.71
N ILE A 138 -4.33 -16.13 7.71
CA ILE A 138 -4.78 -16.84 6.50
C ILE A 138 -3.56 -17.34 5.71
N MET A 139 -2.57 -16.48 5.49
CA MET A 139 -1.37 -16.84 4.74
C MET A 139 -0.53 -17.90 5.47
N ASP A 140 -0.39 -17.80 6.78
CA ASP A 140 0.35 -18.77 7.60
C ASP A 140 -0.32 -20.17 7.55
N ALA A 141 -1.65 -20.21 7.61
CA ALA A 141 -2.40 -21.45 7.46
C ALA A 141 -2.24 -22.07 6.07
N TYR A 142 -2.25 -21.24 5.02
CA TYR A 142 -1.98 -21.68 3.65
C TYR A 142 -0.57 -22.25 3.51
N LEU A 143 0.44 -21.55 3.96
CA LEU A 143 1.84 -21.96 3.82
C LEU A 143 2.16 -23.22 4.65
N LYS A 144 1.55 -23.35 5.83
CA LYS A 144 1.81 -24.48 6.73
C LYS A 144 1.05 -25.75 6.35
N ASN A 145 -0.21 -25.60 5.95
CA ASN A 145 -1.14 -26.72 5.84
C ASN A 145 -1.75 -26.89 4.44
N GLY A 146 -1.45 -25.98 3.49
CA GLY A 146 -2.08 -25.96 2.17
C GLY A 146 -3.57 -25.61 2.21
N THR A 147 -4.05 -24.98 3.30
CA THR A 147 -5.46 -24.57 3.40
C THR A 147 -5.76 -23.44 2.43
N LYS A 148 -6.99 -23.44 1.88
CA LYS A 148 -7.42 -22.34 1.02
C LYS A 148 -7.35 -20.99 1.77
N ARG A 149 -6.99 -19.94 1.05
CA ARG A 149 -6.98 -18.55 1.54
C ARG A 149 -8.40 -18.00 1.48
N VAL A 150 -9.17 -18.16 2.53
CA VAL A 150 -10.56 -17.72 2.61
C VAL A 150 -10.66 -16.48 3.48
N ILE A 151 -11.23 -15.39 2.94
CA ILE A 151 -11.48 -14.17 3.68
C ILE A 151 -12.93 -14.19 4.17
N PRO A 152 -13.17 -14.18 5.49
CA PRO A 152 -14.53 -14.20 6.03
C PRO A 152 -15.37 -13.01 5.52
N GLY A 153 -16.54 -13.30 4.97
CA GLY A 153 -17.45 -12.28 4.45
C GLY A 153 -17.05 -11.66 3.11
N PHE A 154 -16.06 -12.24 2.41
CA PHE A 154 -15.65 -11.77 1.09
C PHE A 154 -15.79 -12.89 0.05
N GLY A 155 -16.68 -12.69 -0.91
CA GLY A 155 -16.87 -13.64 -2.01
C GLY A 155 -17.38 -15.02 -1.60
N ASP A 156 -17.15 -16.01 -2.46
CA ASP A 156 -17.47 -17.41 -2.19
C ASP A 156 -16.34 -18.05 -1.35
N THR A 157 -16.69 -18.54 -0.17
CA THR A 157 -15.74 -19.19 0.74
C THR A 157 -15.21 -20.54 0.24
N ARG A 158 -15.73 -21.05 -0.89
CA ARG A 158 -15.26 -22.28 -1.52
C ARG A 158 -14.03 -22.07 -2.38
N ASP A 159 -13.76 -20.86 -2.81
CA ASP A 159 -12.65 -20.53 -3.67
C ASP A 159 -11.41 -20.09 -2.87
N ASP A 160 -10.23 -20.41 -3.41
CA ASP A 160 -8.97 -19.91 -2.87
C ASP A 160 -8.76 -18.45 -3.32
N PHE A 161 -8.48 -17.56 -2.40
CA PHE A 161 -8.19 -16.16 -2.69
C PHE A 161 -6.73 -16.02 -3.12
N ASP A 162 -6.42 -16.38 -4.35
CA ASP A 162 -5.06 -16.36 -4.92
C ASP A 162 -4.75 -15.12 -5.78
N TYR A 163 -5.63 -14.13 -5.76
CA TYR A 163 -5.51 -12.94 -6.58
C TYR A 163 -4.21 -12.16 -6.32
N LEU A 164 -3.54 -11.78 -7.40
CA LEU A 164 -2.34 -10.92 -7.38
C LEU A 164 -2.67 -9.45 -7.65
N TYR A 165 -3.88 -9.19 -8.12
CA TYR A 165 -4.34 -7.86 -8.53
C TYR A 165 -5.81 -7.70 -8.15
N PHE A 166 -6.21 -6.47 -7.90
CA PHE A 166 -7.61 -6.10 -7.87
C PHE A 166 -7.86 -4.94 -8.82
N MET A 167 -9.04 -4.89 -9.37
CA MET A 167 -9.46 -3.81 -10.24
C MET A 167 -10.93 -3.50 -10.00
N THR A 168 -11.32 -2.27 -10.31
CA THR A 168 -12.72 -1.89 -10.24
C THR A 168 -13.53 -2.62 -11.31
N PRO A 169 -14.83 -2.85 -11.10
CA PRO A 169 -15.71 -3.41 -12.14
C PRO A 169 -15.67 -2.64 -13.46
N LYS A 170 -15.46 -1.32 -13.40
CA LYS A 170 -15.29 -0.47 -14.59
C LYS A 170 -13.99 -0.79 -15.33
N ALA A 171 -12.88 -0.96 -14.61
CA ALA A 171 -11.61 -1.31 -15.23
C ALA A 171 -11.66 -2.72 -15.86
N PHE A 172 -12.34 -3.68 -15.21
CA PHE A 172 -12.54 -5.03 -15.72
C PHE A 172 -13.35 -5.04 -17.04
N LYS A 173 -14.42 -4.23 -17.13
CA LYS A 173 -15.23 -4.11 -18.35
C LYS A 173 -14.47 -3.53 -19.55
N ASN A 174 -13.41 -2.78 -19.30
CA ASN A 174 -12.59 -2.17 -20.37
C ASN A 174 -11.49 -3.11 -20.91
N LEU A 175 -11.32 -4.31 -20.32
CA LEU A 175 -10.36 -5.31 -20.77
C LEU A 175 -10.98 -6.37 -21.70
N ASN A 176 -12.30 -6.38 -21.83
CA ASN A 176 -13.08 -7.22 -22.74
C ASN A 176 -13.75 -6.36 -23.83
#